data_d2d851bf870cf65a4462d9aae6a29864
#
_entry.id   d2d851bf870cf65a4462d9aae6a29864
#
_cell.length_a   1.000
_cell.length_b   1.000
_cell.length_c   1.000
_cell.angle_alpha   90.00
_cell.angle_beta   90.00
_cell.angle_gamma   90.00
#
_symmetry.space_group_name_H-M   'P 1'
#
loop_
_entity.id
_entity.type
_entity.pdbx_description
1 polymer ?
#
loop_
_entity_poly.entity_id
_entity_poly.type
_entity_poly.pdbx_seq_one_letter_code
_entity_poly.pdbx_strand_id
1 'polypeptide(L)'
;LAKLMDKMYKSRIEFKEGELKAKREYDKTNDDLYKKEAARCFNIQWAKKISLNSAYGAIGNQYFRYYDRRLAEAVTLSGQLAIRWIERDLNKYLNELLKPEEHKDYILAVDTDSVYVSLNDLVKKVFDDDSDTEKVINFLDKVCDGEIQKVIDSSYSRLREYTKAPNQKMIMKREILADKGIWTAKKRYILNVHDTEGVRYKTPKLKIMGIEAIRSSTPAACREKLKELFKLIMNTDEETIIDFIDTFRKEF
;
A
#
# COMPACT_ATOMS: atom_id res chain seq x y z
N LEU A 1 -2.89 0.77 -29.50
CA LEU A 1 -3.25 1.04 -28.10
C LEU A 1 -2.13 0.58 -27.15
N ALA A 2 -1.67 -0.68 -27.17
CA ALA A 2 -0.66 -1.20 -26.25
C ALA A 2 0.64 -0.39 -26.20
N LYS A 3 1.21 -0.02 -27.35
CA LYS A 3 2.43 0.83 -27.41
C LYS A 3 2.21 2.21 -26.78
N LEU A 4 1.02 2.80 -26.95
CA LEU A 4 0.68 4.09 -26.35
C LEU A 4 0.58 3.98 -24.83
N MET A 5 -0.06 2.91 -24.34
CA MET A 5 -0.18 2.64 -22.89
C MET A 5 1.19 2.37 -22.26
N ASP A 6 2.08 1.62 -22.91
CA ASP A 6 3.45 1.39 -22.45
C ASP A 6 4.24 2.71 -22.32
N LYS A 7 4.15 3.58 -23.35
CA LYS A 7 4.78 4.92 -23.29
C LYS A 7 4.22 5.77 -22.13
N MET A 8 2.90 5.76 -21.96
CA MET A 8 2.24 6.52 -20.90
C MET A 8 2.61 5.98 -19.50
N TYR A 9 2.69 4.66 -19.35
CA TYR A 9 3.10 4.00 -18.12
C TYR A 9 4.55 4.35 -17.74
N LYS A 10 5.49 4.25 -18.67
CA LYS A 10 6.89 4.64 -18.44
C LYS A 10 7.01 6.09 -18.00
N SER A 11 6.35 6.99 -18.73
CA SER A 11 6.34 8.40 -18.35
C SER A 11 5.68 8.66 -16.99
N ARG A 12 4.65 7.88 -16.61
CA ARG A 12 4.08 7.95 -15.26
C ARG A 12 5.10 7.59 -14.20
N ILE A 13 5.89 6.54 -14.41
CA ILE A 13 6.93 6.11 -13.47
C ILE A 13 7.96 7.22 -13.27
N GLU A 14 8.47 7.84 -14.32
CA GLU A 14 9.41 8.96 -14.25
C GLU A 14 8.89 10.11 -13.38
N PHE A 15 7.65 10.52 -13.57
CA PHE A 15 7.03 11.56 -12.73
C PHE A 15 6.74 11.10 -11.30
N LYS A 16 6.44 9.82 -11.09
CA LYS A 16 6.27 9.27 -9.72
C LYS A 16 7.61 9.27 -8.96
N GLU A 17 8.68 8.87 -9.60
CA GLU A 17 10.03 8.92 -9.02
C GLU A 17 10.47 10.37 -8.74
N GLY A 18 10.17 11.30 -9.65
CA GLY A 18 10.39 12.73 -9.45
C GLY A 18 9.63 13.29 -8.25
N GLU A 19 8.37 12.90 -8.08
CA GLU A 19 7.54 13.26 -6.91
C GLU A 19 8.17 12.77 -5.60
N LEU A 20 8.55 11.49 -5.53
CA LEU A 20 9.15 10.90 -4.33
C LEU A 20 10.49 11.53 -3.99
N LYS A 21 11.33 11.80 -5.01
CA LYS A 21 12.59 12.51 -4.83
C LYS A 21 12.38 13.93 -4.27
N ALA A 22 11.46 14.68 -4.85
CA ALA A 22 11.17 16.03 -4.40
C ALA A 22 10.59 16.04 -2.97
N LYS A 23 9.76 15.07 -2.59
CA LYS A 23 9.27 14.93 -1.20
C LYS A 23 10.40 14.66 -0.22
N ARG A 24 11.33 13.75 -0.53
CA ARG A 24 12.50 13.48 0.32
C ARG A 24 13.40 14.71 0.50
N GLU A 25 13.61 15.47 -0.56
CA GLU A 25 14.41 16.71 -0.46
C GLU A 25 13.66 17.79 0.31
N TYR A 26 12.35 17.91 0.16
CA TYR A 26 11.53 18.80 0.97
C TYR A 26 11.60 18.46 2.47
N ASP A 27 11.52 17.17 2.83
CA ASP A 27 11.60 16.71 4.22
C ASP A 27 12.97 17.05 4.87
N LYS A 28 14.06 17.12 4.06
CA LYS A 28 15.40 17.48 4.53
C LYS A 28 15.62 18.98 4.62
N THR A 29 15.19 19.73 3.60
CA THR A 29 15.55 21.14 3.40
C THR A 29 14.46 22.10 3.81
N ASN A 30 13.20 21.64 3.85
CA ASN A 30 11.98 22.46 4.04
C ASN A 30 11.85 23.59 3.00
N ASP A 31 12.44 23.44 1.80
CA ASP A 31 12.40 24.43 0.72
C ASP A 31 11.13 24.24 -0.12
N ASP A 32 10.34 25.31 -0.23
CA ASP A 32 9.07 25.35 -0.97
C ASP A 32 9.22 25.04 -2.47
N LEU A 33 10.42 25.19 -3.04
CA LEU A 33 10.67 24.77 -4.43
C LEU A 33 10.43 23.27 -4.61
N TYR A 34 10.93 22.45 -3.69
CA TYR A 34 10.70 20.98 -3.72
C TYR A 34 9.25 20.62 -3.47
N LYS A 35 8.53 21.38 -2.64
CA LYS A 35 7.09 21.18 -2.43
C LYS A 35 6.29 21.45 -3.72
N LYS A 36 6.62 22.52 -4.45
CA LYS A 36 5.99 22.85 -5.73
C LYS A 36 6.31 21.78 -6.79
N GLU A 37 7.57 21.33 -6.86
CA GLU A 37 7.97 20.28 -7.80
C GLU A 37 7.30 18.94 -7.49
N ALA A 38 7.18 18.56 -6.21
CA ALA A 38 6.44 17.37 -5.80
C ALA A 38 4.96 17.45 -6.23
N ALA A 39 4.31 18.60 -6.05
CA ALA A 39 2.93 18.82 -6.47
C ALA A 39 2.78 18.75 -8.00
N ARG A 40 3.72 19.34 -8.77
CA ARG A 40 3.75 19.27 -10.23
C ARG A 40 3.87 17.82 -10.72
N CYS A 41 4.83 17.09 -10.20
CA CYS A 41 5.07 15.69 -10.53
C CYS A 41 3.86 14.81 -10.15
N PHE A 42 3.28 15.05 -8.97
CA PHE A 42 2.05 14.37 -8.53
C PHE A 42 0.90 14.57 -9.52
N ASN A 43 0.60 15.80 -9.91
CA ASN A 43 -0.51 16.09 -10.83
C ASN A 43 -0.33 15.39 -12.18
N ILE A 44 0.89 15.39 -12.73
CA ILE A 44 1.17 14.75 -14.02
C ILE A 44 1.07 13.23 -13.91
N GLN A 45 1.68 12.60 -12.89
CA GLN A 45 1.62 11.15 -12.73
C GLN A 45 0.19 10.68 -12.42
N TRP A 46 -0.58 11.49 -11.69
CA TRP A 46 -1.97 11.19 -11.38
C TRP A 46 -2.86 11.24 -12.64
N ALA A 47 -2.73 12.27 -13.46
CA ALA A 47 -3.45 12.37 -14.73
C ALA A 47 -3.14 11.17 -15.65
N LYS A 48 -1.88 10.74 -15.72
CA LYS A 48 -1.46 9.55 -16.49
C LYS A 48 -2.05 8.25 -15.88
N LYS A 49 -2.11 8.12 -14.55
CA LYS A 49 -2.76 7.00 -13.87
C LYS A 49 -4.24 6.91 -14.24
N ILE A 50 -4.96 8.04 -14.17
CA ILE A 50 -6.38 8.09 -14.56
C ILE A 50 -6.56 7.68 -16.02
N SER A 51 -5.73 8.20 -16.94
CA SER A 51 -5.79 7.85 -18.36
C SER A 51 -5.55 6.35 -18.62
N LEU A 52 -4.58 5.73 -17.93
CA LEU A 52 -4.31 4.29 -18.02
C LEU A 52 -5.48 3.45 -17.52
N ASN A 53 -6.06 3.82 -16.39
CA ASN A 53 -7.23 3.14 -15.83
C ASN A 53 -8.47 3.31 -16.72
N SER A 54 -8.65 4.49 -17.31
CA SER A 54 -9.74 4.78 -18.25
C SER A 54 -9.62 3.94 -19.53
N ALA A 55 -8.40 3.70 -20.02
CA ALA A 55 -8.18 2.81 -21.18
C ALA A 55 -8.64 1.38 -20.90
N TYR A 56 -8.35 0.83 -19.70
CA TYR A 56 -8.86 -0.46 -19.28
C TYR A 56 -10.40 -0.45 -19.18
N GLY A 57 -10.97 0.58 -18.50
CA GLY A 57 -12.42 0.72 -18.38
C GLY A 57 -13.13 0.83 -19.75
N ALA A 58 -12.52 1.53 -20.69
CA ALA A 58 -13.05 1.64 -22.06
C ALA A 58 -13.09 0.29 -22.79
N ILE A 59 -12.02 -0.50 -22.71
CA ILE A 59 -11.99 -1.84 -23.32
C ILE A 59 -13.11 -2.74 -22.76
N GLY A 60 -13.43 -2.61 -21.47
CA GLY A 60 -14.51 -3.36 -20.81
C GLY A 60 -15.91 -2.78 -21.03
N ASN A 61 -16.06 -1.64 -21.70
CA ASN A 61 -17.35 -0.98 -21.93
C ASN A 61 -17.91 -1.38 -23.29
N GLN A 62 -19.10 -1.99 -23.31
CA GLN A 62 -19.77 -2.47 -24.53
C GLN A 62 -20.05 -1.39 -25.60
N TYR A 63 -20.11 -0.12 -25.23
CA TYR A 63 -20.31 1.01 -26.16
C TYR A 63 -19.02 1.58 -26.74
N PHE A 64 -17.85 1.05 -26.29
CA PHE A 64 -16.58 1.51 -26.81
C PHE A 64 -16.25 0.84 -28.13
N ARG A 65 -15.75 1.62 -29.10
CA ARG A 65 -15.43 1.12 -30.46
C ARG A 65 -14.50 -0.11 -30.48
N TYR A 66 -13.59 -0.21 -29.51
CA TYR A 66 -12.62 -1.32 -29.39
C TYR A 66 -12.95 -2.21 -28.19
N TYR A 67 -14.23 -2.34 -27.85
CA TYR A 67 -14.68 -3.25 -26.79
C TYR A 67 -14.25 -4.68 -27.08
N ASP A 68 -13.61 -5.31 -26.10
CA ASP A 68 -13.36 -6.75 -26.10
C ASP A 68 -13.41 -7.27 -24.67
N ARG A 69 -14.49 -7.98 -24.35
CA ARG A 69 -14.73 -8.58 -23.05
C ARG A 69 -13.60 -9.53 -22.63
N ARG A 70 -13.05 -10.31 -23.56
CA ARG A 70 -11.98 -11.29 -23.30
C ARG A 70 -10.70 -10.59 -22.86
N LEU A 71 -10.37 -9.43 -23.43
CA LEU A 71 -9.21 -8.64 -23.02
C LEU A 71 -9.41 -8.06 -21.61
N ALA A 72 -10.61 -7.55 -21.29
CA ALA A 72 -10.93 -7.04 -19.98
C ALA A 72 -10.87 -8.16 -18.91
N GLU A 73 -11.47 -9.32 -19.19
CA GLU A 73 -11.39 -10.49 -18.31
C GLU A 73 -9.96 -11.00 -18.15
N ALA A 74 -9.17 -11.06 -19.21
CA ALA A 74 -7.77 -11.48 -19.15
C ALA A 74 -6.93 -10.61 -18.22
N VAL A 75 -7.12 -9.29 -18.24
CA VAL A 75 -6.42 -8.36 -17.33
C VAL A 75 -6.79 -8.66 -15.86
N THR A 76 -8.08 -8.80 -15.55
CA THR A 76 -8.52 -9.04 -14.17
C THR A 76 -8.13 -10.43 -13.67
N LEU A 77 -8.28 -11.47 -14.47
CA LEU A 77 -7.91 -12.83 -14.09
C LEU A 77 -6.39 -12.99 -13.94
N SER A 78 -5.60 -12.34 -14.80
CA SER A 78 -4.14 -12.32 -14.65
C SER A 78 -3.72 -11.60 -13.37
N GLY A 79 -4.37 -10.49 -13.02
CA GLY A 79 -4.15 -9.79 -11.75
C GLY A 79 -4.49 -10.67 -10.54
N GLN A 80 -5.64 -11.36 -10.56
CA GLN A 80 -6.03 -12.29 -9.49
C GLN A 80 -5.03 -13.46 -9.35
N LEU A 81 -4.57 -14.02 -10.47
CA LEU A 81 -3.56 -15.07 -10.45
C LEU A 81 -2.24 -14.55 -9.87
N ALA A 82 -1.79 -13.39 -10.32
CA ALA A 82 -0.53 -12.79 -9.88
C ALA A 82 -0.51 -12.52 -8.37
N ILE A 83 -1.59 -11.96 -7.81
CA ILE A 83 -1.64 -11.64 -6.38
C ILE A 83 -1.70 -12.90 -5.52
N ARG A 84 -2.48 -13.92 -5.90
CA ARG A 84 -2.53 -15.21 -5.19
C ARG A 84 -1.21 -15.98 -5.28
N TRP A 85 -0.50 -15.81 -6.38
CA TRP A 85 0.83 -16.41 -6.55
C TRP A 85 1.84 -15.84 -5.56
N ILE A 86 1.86 -14.51 -5.42
CA ILE A 86 2.71 -13.81 -4.44
C ILE A 86 2.28 -14.14 -3.00
N GLU A 87 0.99 -14.10 -2.68
CA GLU A 87 0.44 -14.48 -1.38
C GLU A 87 0.98 -15.84 -0.92
N ARG A 88 0.84 -16.85 -1.75
CA ARG A 88 1.32 -18.21 -1.47
C ARG A 88 2.83 -18.26 -1.28
N ASP A 89 3.59 -17.63 -2.17
CA ASP A 89 5.04 -17.73 -2.17
C ASP A 89 5.67 -16.94 -1.02
N LEU A 90 5.11 -15.77 -0.66
CA LEU A 90 5.54 -15.01 0.51
C LEU A 90 5.23 -15.76 1.81
N ASN A 91 4.04 -16.33 1.92
CA ASN A 91 3.64 -17.09 3.10
C ASN A 91 4.53 -18.33 3.30
N LYS A 92 4.82 -19.05 2.22
CA LYS A 92 5.76 -20.17 2.22
C LYS A 92 7.15 -19.73 2.69
N TYR A 93 7.70 -18.67 2.09
CA TYR A 93 9.02 -18.14 2.44
C TYR A 93 9.12 -17.75 3.91
N LEU A 94 8.12 -17.04 4.44
CA LEU A 94 8.11 -16.62 5.83
C LEU A 94 8.02 -17.80 6.81
N ASN A 95 7.26 -18.84 6.50
CA ASN A 95 7.22 -20.06 7.30
C ASN A 95 8.56 -20.80 7.27
N GLU A 96 9.24 -20.88 6.12
CA GLU A 96 10.59 -21.49 6.00
C GLU A 96 11.65 -20.68 6.76
N LEU A 97 11.56 -19.35 6.74
CA LEU A 97 12.50 -18.44 7.42
C LEU A 97 12.29 -18.42 8.93
N LEU A 98 11.05 -18.29 9.36
CA LEU A 98 10.70 -18.09 10.77
C LEU A 98 10.51 -19.40 11.53
N LYS A 99 10.24 -20.50 10.84
CA LYS A 99 10.07 -21.86 11.42
C LYS A 99 9.19 -21.83 12.66
N PRO A 100 7.93 -21.37 12.56
CA PRO A 100 6.99 -21.43 13.68
C PRO A 100 6.71 -22.89 14.03
N GLU A 101 6.24 -23.17 15.26
CA GLU A 101 5.87 -24.52 15.70
C GLU A 101 4.77 -25.14 14.84
N GLU A 102 3.78 -24.32 14.46
CA GLU A 102 2.74 -24.67 13.51
C GLU A 102 2.77 -23.74 12.31
N HIS A 103 2.30 -24.21 11.16
CA HIS A 103 2.17 -23.40 9.95
C HIS A 103 1.30 -22.17 10.23
N LYS A 104 1.84 -20.97 10.01
CA LYS A 104 1.19 -19.69 10.30
C LYS A 104 0.90 -18.93 9.02
N ASP A 105 -0.27 -18.29 8.96
CA ASP A 105 -0.57 -17.35 7.89
C ASP A 105 -0.03 -15.96 8.26
N TYR A 106 0.96 -15.51 7.51
CA TYR A 106 1.57 -14.18 7.65
C TYR A 106 0.91 -13.12 6.77
N ILE A 107 -0.04 -13.53 5.93
CA ILE A 107 -0.76 -12.63 5.04
C ILE A 107 -2.05 -12.17 5.73
N LEU A 108 -2.06 -10.94 6.21
CA LEU A 108 -3.20 -10.36 6.94
C LEU A 108 -4.38 -10.02 6.03
N ALA A 109 -4.09 -9.54 4.83
CA ALA A 109 -5.09 -9.17 3.85
C ALA A 109 -4.49 -9.07 2.45
N VAL A 110 -5.35 -9.27 1.45
CA VAL A 110 -5.05 -9.07 0.03
C VAL A 110 -6.11 -8.17 -0.57
N ASP A 111 -5.72 -7.11 -1.26
CA ASP A 111 -6.64 -6.23 -1.96
C ASP A 111 -6.14 -5.88 -3.36
N THR A 112 -6.81 -6.44 -4.36
CA THR A 112 -6.62 -6.17 -5.79
C THR A 112 -5.18 -6.39 -6.28
N ASP A 113 -4.24 -5.53 -5.89
CA ASP A 113 -2.83 -5.50 -6.30
C ASP A 113 -1.87 -5.32 -5.12
N SER A 114 -2.37 -5.41 -3.90
CA SER A 114 -1.56 -5.27 -2.68
C SER A 114 -1.71 -6.45 -1.73
N VAL A 115 -0.63 -6.79 -1.04
CA VAL A 115 -0.55 -7.82 0.00
C VAL A 115 -0.09 -7.17 1.29
N TYR A 116 -0.81 -7.43 2.38
CA TYR A 116 -0.48 -6.97 3.73
C TYR A 116 0.15 -8.11 4.50
N VAL A 117 1.41 -7.94 4.87
CA VAL A 117 2.23 -8.99 5.49
C VAL A 117 2.53 -8.62 6.93
N SER A 118 2.30 -9.54 7.86
CA SER A 118 2.74 -9.42 9.24
C SER A 118 4.21 -9.85 9.37
N LEU A 119 5.05 -8.95 9.84
CA LEU A 119 6.46 -9.22 10.13
C LEU A 119 6.75 -9.21 11.63
N ASN A 120 5.71 -9.29 12.48
CA ASN A 120 5.85 -9.25 13.94
C ASN A 120 6.79 -10.33 14.47
N ASP A 121 6.67 -11.58 13.99
CA ASP A 121 7.51 -12.68 14.47
C ASP A 121 8.97 -12.49 14.05
N LEU A 122 9.21 -11.85 12.90
CA LEU A 122 10.55 -11.47 12.47
C LEU A 122 11.14 -10.39 13.39
N VAL A 123 10.36 -9.36 13.70
CA VAL A 123 10.78 -8.29 14.61
C VAL A 123 11.09 -8.86 15.99
N LYS A 124 10.22 -9.67 16.57
CA LYS A 124 10.42 -10.32 17.88
C LYS A 124 11.62 -11.24 17.96
N LYS A 125 12.09 -11.79 16.83
CA LYS A 125 13.32 -12.61 16.79
C LYS A 125 14.60 -11.78 16.80
N VAL A 126 14.54 -10.53 16.39
CA VAL A 126 15.72 -9.66 16.17
C VAL A 126 15.81 -8.54 17.19
N PHE A 127 14.68 -8.10 17.72
CA PHE A 127 14.57 -6.95 18.62
C PHE A 127 13.81 -7.32 19.89
N ASP A 128 14.21 -6.70 20.99
CA ASP A 128 13.48 -6.71 22.26
C ASP A 128 12.30 -5.72 22.21
N ASP A 129 11.32 -5.90 23.10
CA ASP A 129 10.09 -5.10 23.15
C ASP A 129 10.35 -3.59 23.35
N ASP A 130 11.47 -3.20 23.99
CA ASP A 130 11.86 -1.81 24.26
C ASP A 130 12.72 -1.21 23.11
N SER A 131 12.85 -1.88 21.97
CA SER A 131 13.69 -1.43 20.89
C SER A 131 13.14 -0.16 20.23
N ASP A 132 14.06 0.75 19.87
CA ASP A 132 13.75 1.99 19.16
C ASP A 132 13.01 1.72 17.84
N THR A 133 11.82 2.28 17.71
CA THR A 133 10.95 2.15 16.54
C THR A 133 11.68 2.50 15.23
N GLU A 134 12.55 3.50 15.24
CA GLU A 134 13.28 3.90 14.04
C GLU A 134 14.27 2.81 13.59
N LYS A 135 14.93 2.13 14.53
CA LYS A 135 15.80 0.99 14.23
C LYS A 135 15.03 -0.17 13.61
N VAL A 136 13.86 -0.49 14.18
CA VAL A 136 12.97 -1.54 13.66
C VAL A 136 12.53 -1.22 12.23
N ILE A 137 12.10 0.00 11.97
CA ILE A 137 11.65 0.42 10.64
C ILE A 137 12.79 0.38 9.62
N ASN A 138 14.00 0.83 10.01
CA ASN A 138 15.18 0.78 9.14
C ASN A 138 15.60 -0.66 8.82
N PHE A 139 15.44 -1.57 9.77
CA PHE A 139 15.66 -3.01 9.55
C PHE A 139 14.63 -3.58 8.58
N LEU A 140 13.34 -3.33 8.82
CA LEU A 140 12.27 -3.81 7.96
C LEU A 140 12.36 -3.26 6.53
N ASP A 141 12.76 -2.01 6.37
CA ASP A 141 13.01 -1.40 5.06
C ASP A 141 14.07 -2.19 4.28
N LYS A 142 15.21 -2.50 4.92
CA LYS A 142 16.27 -3.31 4.32
C LYS A 142 15.83 -4.74 4.00
N VAL A 143 15.06 -5.38 4.89
CA VAL A 143 14.54 -6.73 4.66
C VAL A 143 13.55 -6.75 3.49
N CYS A 144 12.67 -5.76 3.42
CA CYS A 144 11.70 -5.66 2.33
C CYS A 144 12.38 -5.41 0.98
N ASP A 145 13.31 -4.45 0.91
CA ASP A 145 14.01 -4.11 -0.34
C ASP A 145 15.05 -5.17 -0.74
N GLY A 146 15.57 -5.93 0.23
CA GLY A 146 16.54 -7.00 0.00
C GLY A 146 15.87 -8.37 -0.21
N GLU A 147 15.55 -9.04 0.88
CA GLU A 147 15.15 -10.45 0.83
C GLU A 147 13.71 -10.65 0.31
N ILE A 148 12.75 -9.88 0.79
CA ILE A 148 11.35 -10.00 0.35
C ILE A 148 11.24 -9.64 -1.14
N GLN A 149 11.94 -8.60 -1.60
CA GLN A 149 11.93 -8.22 -3.01
C GLN A 149 12.49 -9.33 -3.91
N LYS A 150 13.57 -10.02 -3.50
CA LYS A 150 14.12 -11.16 -4.25
C LYS A 150 13.10 -12.31 -4.39
N VAL A 151 12.35 -12.59 -3.31
CA VAL A 151 11.28 -13.60 -3.33
C VAL A 151 10.19 -13.20 -4.33
N ILE A 152 9.76 -11.94 -4.31
CA ILE A 152 8.75 -11.41 -5.22
C ILE A 152 9.21 -11.52 -6.67
N ASP A 153 10.43 -11.08 -6.98
CA ASP A 153 10.98 -11.09 -8.34
C ASP A 153 11.15 -12.52 -8.87
N SER A 154 11.63 -13.44 -8.03
CA SER A 154 11.71 -14.87 -8.36
C SER A 154 10.32 -15.47 -8.60
N SER A 155 9.35 -15.11 -7.77
CA SER A 155 7.98 -15.57 -7.86
C SER A 155 7.32 -15.13 -9.17
N TYR A 156 7.46 -13.88 -9.56
CA TYR A 156 6.95 -13.37 -10.84
C TYR A 156 7.68 -13.96 -12.05
N SER A 157 8.97 -14.30 -11.92
CA SER A 157 9.71 -15.01 -12.96
C SER A 157 9.12 -16.42 -13.19
N ARG A 158 8.83 -17.16 -12.12
CA ARG A 158 8.14 -18.47 -12.20
C ARG A 158 6.73 -18.34 -12.76
N LEU A 159 5.98 -17.29 -12.36
CA LEU A 159 4.65 -17.02 -12.92
C LEU A 159 4.72 -16.80 -14.43
N ARG A 160 5.70 -16.03 -14.91
CA ARG A 160 5.94 -15.83 -16.34
C ARG A 160 6.17 -17.15 -17.07
N GLU A 161 7.02 -18.02 -16.52
CA GLU A 161 7.30 -19.33 -17.10
C GLU A 161 6.05 -20.22 -17.13
N TYR A 162 5.31 -20.27 -16.03
CA TYR A 162 4.05 -21.02 -15.92
C TYR A 162 3.02 -20.55 -16.96
N THR A 163 2.86 -19.25 -17.12
CA THR A 163 1.90 -18.65 -18.07
C THR A 163 2.43 -18.59 -19.50
N LYS A 164 3.70 -18.96 -19.73
CA LYS A 164 4.40 -18.84 -21.03
C LYS A 164 4.35 -17.42 -21.58
N ALA A 165 4.33 -16.41 -20.69
CA ALA A 165 4.32 -15.01 -21.12
C ALA A 165 5.66 -14.64 -21.77
N PRO A 166 5.63 -13.88 -22.90
CA PRO A 166 6.85 -13.54 -23.64
C PRO A 166 7.81 -12.67 -22.81
N ASN A 167 7.29 -11.83 -21.93
CA ASN A 167 8.08 -10.92 -21.11
C ASN A 167 7.54 -10.88 -19.67
N GLN A 168 8.45 -10.79 -18.71
CA GLN A 168 8.10 -10.48 -17.32
C GLN A 168 7.84 -8.96 -17.20
N LYS A 169 6.60 -8.58 -16.82
CA LYS A 169 6.17 -7.19 -16.65
C LYS A 169 5.52 -6.92 -15.30
N MET A 170 5.31 -7.95 -14.47
CA MET A 170 4.74 -7.78 -13.14
C MET A 170 5.80 -7.19 -12.21
N ILE A 171 5.44 -6.12 -11.54
CA ILE A 171 6.32 -5.43 -10.58
C ILE A 171 5.49 -5.19 -9.31
N MET A 172 6.02 -5.65 -8.19
CA MET A 172 5.50 -5.33 -6.86
C MET A 172 6.66 -4.84 -6.01
N LYS A 173 6.45 -3.75 -5.30
CA LYS A 173 7.44 -3.15 -4.39
C LYS A 173 6.77 -2.85 -3.06
N ARG A 174 7.57 -2.71 -2.01
CA ARG A 174 7.09 -2.22 -0.73
C ARG A 174 6.49 -0.82 -0.89
N GLU A 175 5.25 -0.65 -0.45
CA GLU A 175 4.57 0.65 -0.47
C GLU A 175 4.61 1.30 0.93
N ILE A 176 4.25 0.53 1.96
CA ILE A 176 4.03 1.06 3.32
C ILE A 176 4.75 0.21 4.35
N LEU A 177 5.28 0.88 5.39
CA LEU A 177 5.62 0.29 6.69
C LEU A 177 4.73 0.91 7.75
N ALA A 178 4.00 0.06 8.47
CA ALA A 178 3.11 0.44 9.56
C ALA A 178 3.38 -0.46 10.77
N ASP A 179 3.31 0.09 11.96
CA ASP A 179 3.46 -0.67 13.22
C ASP A 179 2.15 -1.29 13.69
N LYS A 180 1.02 -0.63 13.38
CA LYS A 180 -0.32 -1.07 13.79
C LYS A 180 -1.29 -0.98 12.63
N GLY A 181 -2.24 -1.94 12.59
CA GLY A 181 -3.30 -1.95 11.59
C GLY A 181 -4.57 -2.62 12.12
N ILE A 182 -5.71 -2.07 11.75
CA ILE A 182 -7.03 -2.61 12.07
C ILE A 182 -7.82 -2.76 10.79
N TRP A 183 -8.28 -3.98 10.50
CA TRP A 183 -9.17 -4.30 9.38
C TRP A 183 -10.56 -4.58 9.92
N THR A 184 -11.52 -3.70 9.63
CA THR A 184 -12.92 -3.88 10.06
C THR A 184 -13.74 -4.69 9.05
N ALA A 185 -13.37 -4.63 7.79
CA ALA A 185 -13.97 -5.40 6.70
C ALA A 185 -13.09 -5.34 5.45
N LYS A 186 -13.47 -6.07 4.39
CA LYS A 186 -12.84 -5.97 3.07
C LYS A 186 -12.83 -4.52 2.58
N LYS A 187 -11.66 -4.00 2.22
CA LYS A 187 -11.44 -2.60 1.79
C LYS A 187 -11.73 -1.53 2.85
N ARG A 188 -11.81 -1.93 4.12
CA ARG A 188 -12.05 -1.02 5.25
C ARG A 188 -10.99 -1.25 6.32
N TYR A 189 -10.00 -0.37 6.38
CA TYR A 189 -8.89 -0.51 7.31
C TYR A 189 -8.28 0.82 7.71
N ILE A 190 -7.54 0.80 8.79
CA ILE A 190 -6.77 1.90 9.35
C ILE A 190 -5.36 1.39 9.61
N LEU A 191 -4.34 2.12 9.16
CA LEU A 191 -2.93 1.82 9.40
C LEU A 191 -2.24 3.02 10.03
N ASN A 192 -1.39 2.77 11.01
CA ASN A 192 -0.47 3.77 11.56
C ASN A 192 0.86 3.69 10.80
N VAL A 193 1.08 4.62 9.86
CA VAL A 193 2.11 4.54 8.83
C VAL A 193 3.32 5.37 9.20
N HIS A 194 4.49 4.75 9.20
CA HIS A 194 5.79 5.38 9.44
C HIS A 194 6.54 5.72 8.16
N ASP A 195 6.33 4.93 7.10
CA ASP A 195 7.01 5.12 5.81
C ASP A 195 6.06 4.81 4.64
N THR A 196 6.11 5.62 3.62
CA THR A 196 5.42 5.37 2.35
C THR A 196 6.40 5.52 1.20
N GLU A 197 6.70 4.43 0.49
CA GLU A 197 7.58 4.38 -0.69
C GLU A 197 8.97 5.05 -0.43
N GLY A 198 9.51 4.85 0.79
CA GLY A 198 10.80 5.42 1.22
C GLY A 198 10.73 6.91 1.61
N VAL A 199 9.54 7.47 1.78
CA VAL A 199 9.33 8.77 2.45
C VAL A 199 9.01 8.49 3.90
N ARG A 200 9.97 8.80 4.79
CA ARG A 200 9.89 8.56 6.24
C ARG A 200 9.15 9.71 6.92
N TYR A 201 8.18 9.38 7.78
CA TYR A 201 7.46 10.39 8.56
C TYR A 201 8.09 10.55 9.95
N LYS A 202 8.30 11.81 10.39
CA LYS A 202 8.75 12.13 11.76
C LYS A 202 7.74 11.70 12.82
N THR A 203 6.46 11.85 12.50
CA THR A 203 5.34 11.35 13.30
C THR A 203 4.49 10.45 12.41
N PRO A 204 4.05 9.27 12.89
CA PRO A 204 3.23 8.36 12.12
C PRO A 204 1.97 9.03 11.57
N LYS A 205 1.57 8.67 10.37
CA LYS A 205 0.35 9.17 9.73
C LYS A 205 -0.70 8.06 9.62
N LEU A 206 -1.95 8.39 9.92
CA LEU A 206 -3.04 7.46 9.69
C LEU A 206 -3.37 7.36 8.21
N LYS A 207 -3.30 6.14 7.67
CA LYS A 207 -3.90 5.77 6.39
C LYS A 207 -5.25 5.12 6.66
N ILE A 208 -6.33 5.79 6.26
CA ILE A 208 -7.70 5.31 6.46
C ILE A 208 -8.29 4.98 5.10
N MET A 209 -8.87 3.80 4.95
CA MET A 209 -9.50 3.34 3.71
C MET A 209 -10.92 2.83 3.95
N GLY A 210 -11.87 3.29 3.12
CA GLY A 210 -13.25 2.79 3.08
C GLY A 210 -14.11 3.06 4.32
N ILE A 211 -13.60 3.74 5.32
CA ILE A 211 -14.28 4.05 6.59
C ILE A 211 -14.96 5.42 6.50
N GLU A 212 -15.99 5.62 7.30
CA GLU A 212 -16.83 6.82 7.29
C GLU A 212 -16.05 8.13 7.51
N ALA A 213 -14.94 8.09 8.24
CA ALA A 213 -14.09 9.26 8.52
C ALA A 213 -13.50 9.95 7.27
N ILE A 214 -13.51 9.29 6.10
CA ILE A 214 -13.00 9.86 4.85
C ILE A 214 -14.08 10.04 3.79
N ARG A 215 -15.34 9.65 4.06
CA ARG A 215 -16.43 9.76 3.09
C ARG A 215 -17.00 11.18 3.06
N SER A 216 -17.27 11.67 1.87
CA SER A 216 -17.90 12.99 1.68
C SER A 216 -19.32 13.08 2.25
N SER A 217 -20.03 11.93 2.36
CA SER A 217 -21.35 11.84 2.97
C SER A 217 -21.36 11.99 4.48
N THR A 218 -20.21 11.88 5.16
CA THR A 218 -20.09 12.07 6.61
C THR A 218 -19.89 13.56 6.91
N PRO A 219 -20.65 14.18 7.84
CA PRO A 219 -20.47 15.58 8.24
C PRO A 219 -19.01 15.88 8.63
N ALA A 220 -18.55 17.10 8.31
CA ALA A 220 -17.15 17.47 8.52
C ALA A 220 -16.70 17.36 9.99
N ALA A 221 -17.55 17.83 10.92
CA ALA A 221 -17.29 17.72 12.35
C ALA A 221 -17.10 16.26 12.81
N CYS A 222 -17.98 15.36 12.35
CA CYS A 222 -17.86 13.92 12.66
C CYS A 222 -16.59 13.30 12.04
N ARG A 223 -16.20 13.73 10.84
CA ARG A 223 -14.98 13.20 10.20
C ARG A 223 -13.71 13.53 10.98
N GLU A 224 -13.61 14.75 11.47
CA GLU A 224 -12.44 15.16 12.29
C GLU A 224 -12.41 14.41 13.63
N LYS A 225 -13.52 14.33 14.33
CA LYS A 225 -13.63 13.58 15.59
C LYS A 225 -13.35 12.07 15.40
N LEU A 226 -13.82 11.46 14.31
CA LEU A 226 -13.47 10.07 13.97
C LEU A 226 -11.98 9.88 13.74
N LYS A 227 -11.31 10.83 13.08
CA LYS A 227 -9.84 10.75 12.89
C LYS A 227 -9.09 10.88 14.23
N GLU A 228 -9.55 11.75 15.14
CA GLU A 228 -9.02 11.87 16.49
C GLU A 228 -9.21 10.55 17.26
N LEU A 229 -10.42 10.00 17.22
CA LEU A 229 -10.74 8.71 17.84
C LEU A 229 -9.82 7.58 17.33
N PHE A 230 -9.58 7.50 16.02
CA PHE A 230 -8.70 6.48 15.46
C PHE A 230 -7.24 6.63 15.90
N LYS A 231 -6.76 7.86 16.13
CA LYS A 231 -5.45 8.08 16.74
C LYS A 231 -5.40 7.58 18.18
N LEU A 232 -6.47 7.80 18.95
CA LEU A 232 -6.57 7.28 20.32
C LEU A 232 -6.58 5.75 20.32
N ILE A 233 -7.41 5.11 19.50
CA ILE A 233 -7.47 3.64 19.38
C ILE A 233 -6.10 3.02 19.07
N MET A 234 -5.26 3.70 18.30
CA MET A 234 -3.92 3.20 17.97
C MET A 234 -2.89 3.39 19.11
N ASN A 235 -3.12 4.32 20.06
CA ASN A 235 -2.06 4.77 20.96
C ASN A 235 -2.44 4.77 22.44
N THR A 236 -3.71 4.56 22.80
CA THR A 236 -4.20 4.65 24.19
C THR A 236 -4.98 3.41 24.59
N ASP A 237 -5.40 3.37 25.85
CA ASP A 237 -6.23 2.34 26.46
C ASP A 237 -7.73 2.55 26.19
N GLU A 238 -8.52 1.56 26.57
CA GLU A 238 -9.96 1.53 26.38
C GLU A 238 -10.68 2.63 27.20
N GLU A 239 -10.21 2.94 28.40
CA GLU A 239 -10.82 3.95 29.27
C GLU A 239 -10.77 5.34 28.64
N THR A 240 -9.60 5.73 28.15
CA THR A 240 -9.41 7.00 27.39
C THR A 240 -10.32 7.10 26.17
N ILE A 241 -10.53 5.98 25.46
CA ILE A 241 -11.41 5.93 24.29
C ILE A 241 -12.87 6.14 24.69
N ILE A 242 -13.33 5.50 25.76
CA ILE A 242 -14.70 5.65 26.28
C ILE A 242 -14.95 7.09 26.72
N ASP A 243 -14.04 7.68 27.47
CA ASP A 243 -14.14 9.07 27.94
C ASP A 243 -14.22 10.05 26.77
N PHE A 244 -13.43 9.82 25.72
CA PHE A 244 -13.50 10.63 24.49
C PHE A 244 -14.85 10.53 23.81
N ILE A 245 -15.41 9.31 23.71
CA ILE A 245 -16.73 9.08 23.09
C ILE A 245 -17.83 9.76 23.91
N ASP A 246 -17.81 9.65 25.23
CA ASP A 246 -18.80 10.25 26.11
C ASP A 246 -18.75 11.79 26.11
N THR A 247 -17.53 12.33 26.04
CA THR A 247 -17.34 13.77 25.86
C THR A 247 -17.91 14.25 24.52
N PHE A 248 -17.60 13.56 23.45
CA PHE A 248 -18.13 13.90 22.12
C PHE A 248 -19.65 13.81 22.04
N ARG A 249 -20.26 12.81 22.70
CA ARG A 249 -21.73 12.70 22.78
C ARG A 249 -22.40 13.88 23.49
N LYS A 250 -21.71 14.49 24.45
CA LYS A 250 -22.21 15.68 25.16
C LYS A 250 -22.04 16.97 24.37
N GLU A 251 -21.04 17.03 23.48
CA GLU A 251 -20.78 18.18 22.60
C GLU A 251 -21.72 18.22 21.39
N PHE A 252 -22.32 17.09 21.00
CA PHE A 252 -23.14 16.93 19.81
C PHE A 252 -24.62 16.97 20.14
#